data_f0cfa381bb4ac85cce74cfcbc219bfaf
#
_entry.id   f0cfa381bb4ac85cce74cfcbc219bfaf
#
_cell.length_a   1.000
_cell.length_b   1.000
_cell.length_c   1.000
_cell.angle_alpha   90.00
_cell.angle_beta   90.00
_cell.angle_gamma   90.00
#
_symmetry.space_group_name_H-M   'P 1'
#
loop_
_entity.id
_entity.type
_entity.pdbx_description
1 polymer ?
#
loop_
_entity_poly.entity_id
_entity_poly.type
_entity_poly.pdbx_seq_one_letter_code
_entity_poly.pdbx_strand_id
1 'polypeptide(L)'
;IVGSGSSSFEIIRDLVEKLPFMITPKWLNTKTQPIAIRDVLAFLQRAIGKKELYNKSFDIFGPEILTYKQMLLEFADIRGLKRHIITIPFMTPKLSSYWLYFVTSTSYKLAAALVNSMGIEIIGRPSNIYKLLKVRPISYREAVQNAFVKIEQNSIVSSWKDSFISSALENDLH
;
A
#
# COMPACT_ATOMS: atom_id res chain seq x y z
N ILE A 1 2.18 -2.89 1.17
CA ILE A 1 1.31 -3.85 1.87
C ILE A 1 -0.12 -3.37 1.75
N VAL A 2 -1.05 -4.27 1.44
CA VAL A 2 -2.49 -4.00 1.30
C VAL A 2 -3.23 -4.52 2.53
N GLY A 3 -3.98 -3.61 3.18
CA GLY A 3 -4.79 -3.97 4.35
C GLY A 3 -5.38 -2.73 5.00
N SER A 4 -6.50 -2.91 5.71
CA SER A 4 -7.14 -1.83 6.48
C SER A 4 -6.17 -1.22 7.48
N GLY A 5 -6.12 0.11 7.55
CA GLY A 5 -5.21 0.85 8.44
C GLY A 5 -3.78 1.02 7.93
N SER A 6 -3.39 0.45 6.77
CA SER A 6 -2.09 0.76 6.16
C SER A 6 -2.14 2.10 5.42
N SER A 7 -1.05 2.88 5.48
CA SER A 7 -0.99 4.20 4.83
C SER A 7 -1.21 4.13 3.32
N SER A 8 -0.64 3.14 2.64
CA SER A 8 -0.81 2.97 1.19
C SER A 8 -2.26 2.61 0.80
N PHE A 9 -2.93 1.79 1.60
CA PHE A 9 -4.35 1.46 1.36
C PHE A 9 -5.25 2.69 1.58
N GLU A 10 -5.02 3.42 2.68
CA GLU A 10 -5.80 4.62 3.01
C GLU A 10 -5.63 5.73 1.95
N ILE A 11 -4.41 5.92 1.43
CA ILE A 11 -4.15 6.88 0.36
C ILE A 11 -4.88 6.47 -0.94
N ILE A 12 -4.81 5.20 -1.34
CA ILE A 12 -5.53 4.70 -2.51
C ILE A 12 -7.04 4.91 -2.33
N ARG A 13 -7.57 4.60 -1.15
CA ARG A 13 -8.99 4.81 -0.82
C ARG A 13 -9.35 6.28 -0.94
N ASP A 14 -8.61 7.18 -0.31
CA ASP A 14 -8.86 8.62 -0.37
C ASP A 14 -8.87 9.16 -1.80
N LEU A 15 -7.88 8.77 -2.61
CA LEU A 15 -7.78 9.17 -4.00
C LEU A 15 -9.00 8.68 -4.81
N VAL A 16 -9.34 7.40 -4.67
CA VAL A 16 -10.41 6.79 -5.45
C VAL A 16 -11.79 7.28 -5.01
N GLU A 17 -12.04 7.42 -3.71
CA GLU A 17 -13.36 7.82 -3.22
C GLU A 17 -13.62 9.32 -3.43
N LYS A 18 -12.59 10.16 -3.31
CA LYS A 18 -12.75 11.63 -3.40
C LYS A 18 -12.66 12.19 -4.83
N LEU A 19 -11.92 11.53 -5.74
CA LEU A 19 -11.60 12.10 -7.04
C LEU A 19 -12.21 11.30 -8.20
N PRO A 20 -13.29 11.78 -8.85
CA PRO A 20 -13.81 11.17 -10.07
C PRO A 20 -12.86 11.32 -11.27
N PHE A 21 -12.10 12.44 -11.31
CA PHE A 21 -11.06 12.70 -12.30
C PHE A 21 -9.73 12.95 -11.59
N MET A 22 -8.68 12.28 -12.03
CA MET A 22 -7.34 12.41 -11.48
C MET A 22 -6.35 12.80 -12.57
N ILE A 23 -5.70 13.96 -12.38
CA ILE A 23 -4.51 14.33 -13.14
C ILE A 23 -3.32 13.88 -12.30
N THR A 24 -2.53 12.94 -12.82
CA THR A 24 -1.56 12.21 -12.01
C THR A 24 -0.15 12.29 -12.57
N PRO A 25 0.87 12.21 -11.69
CA PRO A 25 2.27 12.17 -12.11
C PRO A 25 2.63 10.87 -12.83
N LYS A 26 3.77 10.91 -13.55
CA LYS A 26 4.30 9.75 -14.29
C LYS A 26 4.58 8.52 -13.41
N TRP A 27 4.91 8.71 -12.12
CA TRP A 27 5.20 7.60 -11.22
C TRP A 27 4.00 6.67 -10.96
N LEU A 28 2.76 7.07 -11.30
CA LEU A 28 1.63 6.13 -11.27
C LEU A 28 1.78 4.94 -12.23
N ASN A 29 2.65 5.05 -13.22
CA ASN A 29 2.96 3.96 -14.15
C ASN A 29 4.10 3.05 -13.64
N THR A 30 4.70 3.37 -12.48
CA THR A 30 5.72 2.54 -11.84
C THR A 30 5.11 1.23 -11.38
N LYS A 31 5.81 0.13 -11.64
CA LYS A 31 5.38 -1.21 -11.28
C LYS A 31 5.73 -1.52 -9.83
N THR A 32 4.81 -2.18 -9.17
CA THR A 32 4.98 -2.70 -7.82
C THR A 32 4.34 -4.08 -7.72
N GLN A 33 4.66 -4.79 -6.67
CA GLN A 33 4.11 -6.13 -6.43
C GLN A 33 3.43 -6.15 -5.04
N PRO A 34 2.14 -5.72 -4.99
CA PRO A 34 1.41 -5.57 -3.73
C PRO A 34 1.19 -6.92 -3.05
N ILE A 35 1.29 -6.94 -1.72
CA ILE A 35 1.04 -8.12 -0.89
C ILE A 35 0.00 -7.80 0.19
N ALA A 36 -0.92 -8.71 0.45
CA ALA A 36 -1.88 -8.57 1.52
C ALA A 36 -1.21 -8.67 2.90
N ILE A 37 -1.64 -7.85 3.86
CA ILE A 37 -1.13 -7.92 5.25
C ILE A 37 -1.33 -9.31 5.86
N ARG A 38 -2.42 -9.98 5.55
CA ARG A 38 -2.72 -11.35 5.95
C ARG A 38 -1.61 -12.32 5.54
N ASP A 39 -1.12 -12.17 4.31
CA ASP A 39 -0.09 -13.05 3.77
C ASP A 39 1.28 -12.75 4.38
N VAL A 40 1.58 -11.46 4.64
CA VAL A 40 2.78 -11.07 5.40
C VAL A 40 2.79 -11.74 6.77
N LEU A 41 1.67 -11.66 7.50
CA LEU A 41 1.53 -12.31 8.80
C LEU A 41 1.68 -13.83 8.72
N ALA A 42 1.12 -14.46 7.68
CA ALA A 42 1.28 -15.90 7.44
C ALA A 42 2.75 -16.29 7.18
N PHE A 43 3.50 -15.49 6.41
CA PHE A 43 4.93 -15.70 6.22
C PHE A 43 5.70 -15.58 7.53
N LEU A 44 5.46 -14.52 8.30
CA LEU A 44 6.13 -14.29 9.58
C LEU A 44 5.84 -15.42 10.56
N GLN A 45 4.56 -15.77 10.74
CA GLN A 45 4.15 -16.84 11.65
C GLN A 45 4.78 -18.19 11.29
N ARG A 46 4.78 -18.56 10.01
CA ARG A 46 5.33 -19.83 9.55
C ARG A 46 6.84 -19.88 9.48
N ALA A 47 7.51 -18.72 9.51
CA ALA A 47 8.97 -18.63 9.56
C ALA A 47 9.53 -18.88 10.97
N ILE A 48 8.72 -18.68 12.02
CA ILE A 48 9.17 -18.88 13.40
C ILE A 48 9.67 -20.31 13.60
N GLY A 49 10.88 -20.46 14.14
CA GLY A 49 11.49 -21.75 14.44
C GLY A 49 12.00 -22.54 13.23
N LYS A 50 11.95 -22.00 12.01
CA LYS A 50 12.48 -22.63 10.80
C LYS A 50 13.95 -22.37 10.66
N LYS A 51 14.79 -23.33 11.08
CA LYS A 51 16.27 -23.23 11.02
C LYS A 51 16.80 -23.00 9.61
N GLU A 52 16.11 -23.50 8.57
CA GLU A 52 16.44 -23.32 7.16
C GLU A 52 16.43 -21.86 6.70
N LEU A 53 15.76 -20.98 7.46
CA LEU A 53 15.64 -19.55 7.17
C LEU A 53 16.67 -18.69 7.92
N TYR A 54 17.41 -19.27 8.89
CA TYR A 54 18.34 -18.51 9.72
C TYR A 54 19.47 -17.90 8.89
N ASN A 55 19.80 -16.65 9.17
CA ASN A 55 20.82 -15.85 8.48
C ASN A 55 20.60 -15.71 6.96
N LYS A 56 19.34 -15.75 6.51
CA LYS A 56 18.96 -15.58 5.11
C LYS A 56 17.93 -14.45 4.96
N SER A 57 17.95 -13.79 3.81
CA SER A 57 16.99 -12.79 3.41
C SER A 57 16.12 -13.32 2.28
N PHE A 58 14.82 -13.08 2.34
CA PHE A 58 13.88 -13.49 1.33
C PHE A 58 12.93 -12.34 1.01
N ASP A 59 12.66 -12.14 -0.28
CA ASP A 59 11.64 -11.21 -0.72
C ASP A 59 10.28 -11.92 -0.67
N ILE A 60 9.29 -11.26 -0.07
CA ILE A 60 7.89 -11.71 -0.05
C ILE A 60 7.02 -10.69 -0.78
N PHE A 61 6.14 -11.17 -1.66
CA PHE A 61 5.31 -10.32 -2.52
C PHE A 61 4.01 -11.04 -2.91
N GLY A 62 3.05 -10.28 -3.43
CA GLY A 62 1.80 -10.84 -3.97
C GLY A 62 1.99 -11.49 -5.35
N PRO A 63 0.94 -12.12 -5.88
CA PRO A 63 1.03 -12.86 -7.14
C PRO A 63 1.12 -11.98 -8.39
N GLU A 64 0.74 -10.70 -8.28
CA GLU A 64 0.53 -9.80 -9.42
C GLU A 64 1.54 -8.65 -9.42
N ILE A 65 2.05 -8.30 -10.60
CA ILE A 65 2.81 -7.08 -10.84
C ILE A 65 1.85 -6.06 -11.42
N LEU A 66 1.58 -4.98 -10.68
CA LEU A 66 0.64 -3.93 -11.04
C LEU A 66 1.33 -2.57 -11.03
N THR A 67 0.90 -1.66 -11.88
CA THR A 67 1.21 -0.24 -11.73
C THR A 67 0.31 0.39 -10.65
N TYR A 68 0.74 1.49 -10.05
CA TYR A 68 -0.12 2.23 -9.12
C TYR A 68 -1.43 2.67 -9.79
N LYS A 69 -1.39 3.00 -11.09
CA LYS A 69 -2.59 3.31 -11.88
C LYS A 69 -3.55 2.14 -11.96
N GLN A 70 -3.04 0.93 -12.23
CA GLN A 70 -3.87 -0.28 -12.25
C GLN A 70 -4.48 -0.56 -10.89
N MET A 71 -3.71 -0.38 -9.80
CA MET A 71 -4.22 -0.55 -8.44
C MET A 71 -5.37 0.42 -8.13
N LEU A 72 -5.27 1.70 -8.53
CA LEU A 72 -6.35 2.69 -8.36
C LEU A 72 -7.60 2.31 -9.15
N LEU A 73 -7.45 1.90 -10.42
CA LEU A 73 -8.58 1.51 -11.27
C LEU A 73 -9.26 0.24 -10.77
N GLU A 74 -8.49 -0.75 -10.35
CA GLU A 74 -9.04 -1.99 -9.80
C GLU A 74 -9.74 -1.76 -8.46
N PHE A 75 -9.20 -0.90 -7.61
CA PHE A 75 -9.86 -0.46 -6.39
C PHE A 75 -11.20 0.23 -6.70
N ALA A 76 -11.23 1.13 -7.69
CA ALA A 76 -12.42 1.81 -8.14
C ALA A 76 -13.50 0.82 -8.62
N ASP A 77 -13.09 -0.17 -9.40
CA ASP A 77 -13.96 -1.24 -9.90
C ASP A 77 -14.60 -2.04 -8.76
N ILE A 78 -13.81 -2.43 -7.76
CA ILE A 78 -14.30 -3.14 -6.55
C ILE A 78 -15.37 -2.31 -5.82
N ARG A 79 -15.22 -0.98 -5.80
CA ARG A 79 -16.17 -0.04 -5.17
C ARG A 79 -17.33 0.36 -6.07
N GLY A 80 -17.40 -0.15 -7.32
CA GLY A 80 -18.41 0.24 -8.29
C GLY A 80 -18.28 1.69 -8.76
N LEU A 81 -17.10 2.29 -8.67
CA LEU A 81 -16.83 3.70 -8.97
C LEU A 81 -16.15 3.83 -10.34
N LYS A 82 -16.69 4.68 -11.20
CA LYS A 82 -16.05 5.04 -12.47
C LYS A 82 -15.03 6.15 -12.24
N ARG A 83 -13.74 5.91 -12.58
CA ARG A 83 -12.64 6.85 -12.38
C ARG A 83 -11.86 7.05 -13.66
N HIS A 84 -11.51 8.32 -13.94
CA HIS A 84 -10.72 8.70 -15.11
C HIS A 84 -9.36 9.21 -14.64
N ILE A 85 -8.28 8.55 -15.11
CA ILE A 85 -6.91 8.88 -14.70
C ILE A 85 -6.13 9.32 -15.94
N ILE A 86 -5.71 10.59 -15.95
CA ILE A 86 -4.85 11.17 -16.98
C ILE A 86 -3.46 11.37 -16.39
N THR A 87 -2.46 10.71 -16.95
CA THR A 87 -1.07 10.84 -16.50
C THR A 87 -0.36 11.90 -17.30
N ILE A 88 0.23 12.89 -16.62
CA ILE A 88 1.01 13.96 -17.26
C ILE A 88 2.51 13.78 -16.95
N PRO A 89 3.39 14.00 -17.97
CA PRO A 89 4.84 13.73 -17.81
C PRO A 89 5.59 14.82 -17.02
N PHE A 90 5.03 16.02 -16.86
CA PHE A 90 5.73 17.22 -16.39
C PHE A 90 5.57 17.55 -14.91
N MET A 91 5.06 16.62 -14.10
CA MET A 91 4.88 16.87 -12.67
C MET A 91 6.18 16.56 -11.91
N THR A 92 6.80 17.60 -11.31
CA THR A 92 8.00 17.44 -10.48
C THR A 92 7.68 16.66 -9.19
N PRO A 93 8.66 16.00 -8.53
CA PRO A 93 8.43 15.31 -7.26
C PRO A 93 7.83 16.23 -6.18
N LYS A 94 8.27 17.49 -6.12
CA LYS A 94 7.75 18.48 -5.18
C LYS A 94 6.27 18.80 -5.43
N LEU A 95 5.89 19.05 -6.69
CA LEU A 95 4.49 19.30 -7.08
C LEU A 95 3.62 18.07 -6.83
N SER A 96 4.13 16.87 -7.11
CA SER A 96 3.47 15.60 -6.83
C SER A 96 3.20 15.41 -5.33
N SER A 97 4.15 15.80 -4.48
CA SER A 97 4.01 15.71 -3.02
C SER A 97 2.94 16.67 -2.48
N TYR A 98 2.90 17.91 -3.00
CA TYR A 98 1.83 18.85 -2.68
C TYR A 98 0.46 18.36 -3.16
N TRP A 99 0.38 17.84 -4.38
CA TRP A 99 -0.85 17.26 -4.91
C TRP A 99 -1.37 16.12 -4.02
N LEU A 100 -0.51 15.19 -3.63
CA LEU A 100 -0.88 14.08 -2.74
C LEU A 100 -1.30 14.59 -1.35
N TYR A 101 -0.59 15.56 -0.80
CA TYR A 101 -0.93 16.18 0.48
C TYR A 101 -2.32 16.83 0.47
N PHE A 102 -2.67 17.59 -0.60
CA PHE A 102 -3.97 18.26 -0.68
C PHE A 102 -5.14 17.31 -0.90
N VAL A 103 -4.91 16.19 -1.57
CA VAL A 103 -5.96 15.25 -1.94
C VAL A 103 -6.21 14.19 -0.88
N THR A 104 -5.21 13.86 -0.09
CA THR A 104 -5.28 12.80 0.92
C THR A 104 -5.19 13.36 2.34
N SER A 105 -5.64 12.58 3.31
CA SER A 105 -5.51 12.92 4.75
C SER A 105 -4.09 12.66 5.29
N THR A 106 -3.07 12.86 4.46
CA THR A 106 -1.66 12.51 4.74
C THR A 106 -0.86 13.76 5.06
N SER A 107 0.12 13.69 5.96
CA SER A 107 1.05 14.81 6.19
C SER A 107 1.97 15.03 4.98
N TYR A 108 2.42 16.28 4.76
CA TYR A 108 3.35 16.59 3.65
C TYR A 108 4.65 15.78 3.71
N LYS A 109 5.20 15.54 4.90
CA LYS A 109 6.42 14.74 5.07
C LYS A 109 6.23 13.31 4.57
N LEU A 110 5.09 12.70 4.93
CA LEU A 110 4.76 11.35 4.47
C LEU A 110 4.44 11.33 2.96
N ALA A 111 3.70 12.31 2.45
CA ALA A 111 3.43 12.44 1.02
C ALA A 111 4.73 12.55 0.21
N ALA A 112 5.69 13.36 0.66
CA ALA A 112 7.00 13.51 0.01
C ALA A 112 7.81 12.20 0.03
N ALA A 113 7.86 11.50 1.16
CA ALA A 113 8.55 10.21 1.28
C ALA A 113 7.93 9.15 0.36
N LEU A 114 6.60 9.09 0.29
CA LEU A 114 5.87 8.15 -0.57
C LEU A 114 6.12 8.45 -2.05
N VAL A 115 5.99 9.71 -2.50
CA VAL A 115 6.24 10.09 -3.89
C VAL A 115 7.66 9.73 -4.31
N ASN A 116 8.65 9.96 -3.46
CA ASN A 116 10.04 9.62 -3.75
C ASN A 116 10.22 8.09 -3.88
N SER A 117 9.56 7.30 -3.04
CA SER A 117 9.64 5.83 -3.09
C SER A 117 8.86 5.23 -4.26
N MET A 118 7.73 5.84 -4.64
CA MET A 118 6.87 5.37 -5.73
C MET A 118 7.48 5.56 -7.13
N GLY A 119 8.54 6.34 -7.27
CA GLY A 119 9.30 6.48 -8.52
C GLY A 119 10.16 5.27 -8.89
N ILE A 120 10.35 4.33 -7.97
CA ILE A 120 11.22 3.15 -8.11
C ILE A 120 10.36 1.90 -8.24
N GLU A 121 10.66 1.06 -9.24
CA GLU A 121 9.98 -0.24 -9.37
C GLU A 121 10.35 -1.16 -8.21
N ILE A 122 9.34 -1.76 -7.60
CA ILE A 122 9.48 -2.68 -6.48
C ILE A 122 8.89 -4.03 -6.89
N ILE A 123 9.76 -4.89 -7.42
CA ILE A 123 9.42 -6.25 -7.85
C ILE A 123 10.31 -7.22 -7.08
N GLY A 124 9.69 -8.19 -6.42
CA GLY A 124 10.39 -9.15 -5.59
C GLY A 124 11.18 -10.17 -6.42
N ARG A 125 12.32 -10.60 -5.90
CA ARG A 125 13.14 -11.66 -6.50
C ARG A 125 12.51 -13.01 -6.19
N PRO A 126 12.22 -13.85 -7.21
CA PRO A 126 11.67 -15.18 -6.99
C PRO A 126 12.54 -16.02 -6.03
N SER A 127 11.90 -16.71 -5.11
CA SER A 127 12.58 -17.60 -4.17
C SER A 127 11.70 -18.80 -3.82
N ASN A 128 12.26 -19.79 -3.17
CA ASN A 128 11.54 -20.99 -2.73
C ASN A 128 10.74 -20.81 -1.44
N ILE A 129 10.76 -19.60 -0.84
CA ILE A 129 10.11 -19.30 0.46
C ILE A 129 8.63 -19.66 0.46
N TYR A 130 7.94 -19.43 -0.66
CA TYR A 130 6.51 -19.72 -0.85
C TYR A 130 6.21 -21.21 -0.70
N LYS A 131 7.04 -22.07 -1.32
CA LYS A 131 6.92 -23.52 -1.21
C LYS A 131 7.32 -24.01 0.18
N LEU A 132 8.41 -23.50 0.71
CA LEU A 132 8.96 -23.89 2.01
C LEU A 132 7.98 -23.60 3.15
N LEU A 133 7.35 -22.43 3.13
CA LEU A 133 6.37 -22.03 4.14
C LEU A 133 4.92 -22.37 3.76
N LYS A 134 4.69 -22.97 2.58
CA LYS A 134 3.36 -23.33 2.08
C LYS A 134 2.38 -22.14 2.10
N VAL A 135 2.87 -20.93 1.81
CA VAL A 135 2.04 -19.73 1.71
C VAL A 135 1.67 -19.51 0.24
N ARG A 136 0.40 -19.24 0.00
CA ARG A 136 -0.15 -18.84 -1.30
C ARG A 136 -0.77 -17.45 -1.14
N PRO A 137 -0.07 -16.39 -1.57
CA PRO A 137 -0.59 -15.04 -1.49
C PRO A 137 -1.85 -14.88 -2.33
N ILE A 138 -2.78 -14.08 -1.81
CA ILE A 138 -4.02 -13.73 -2.51
C ILE A 138 -3.78 -12.60 -3.51
N SER A 139 -4.71 -12.43 -4.47
CA SER A 139 -4.70 -11.35 -5.45
C SER A 139 -4.85 -9.98 -4.79
N TYR A 140 -4.48 -8.92 -5.52
CA TYR A 140 -4.72 -7.54 -5.08
C TYR A 140 -6.21 -7.27 -4.86
N ARG A 141 -7.06 -7.74 -5.77
CA ARG A 141 -8.54 -7.63 -5.66
C ARG A 141 -9.05 -8.24 -4.35
N GLU A 142 -8.67 -9.47 -4.08
CA GLU A 142 -9.09 -10.16 -2.86
C GLU A 142 -8.56 -9.47 -1.59
N ALA A 143 -7.33 -8.95 -1.63
CA ALA A 143 -6.74 -8.21 -0.53
C ALA A 143 -7.53 -6.92 -0.21
N VAL A 144 -7.96 -6.18 -1.24
CA VAL A 144 -8.78 -4.97 -1.09
C VAL A 144 -10.16 -5.32 -0.55
N GLN A 145 -10.83 -6.34 -1.08
CA GLN A 145 -12.12 -6.81 -0.59
C GLN A 145 -12.06 -7.20 0.89
N ASN A 146 -11.05 -7.96 1.30
CA ASN A 146 -10.85 -8.35 2.69
C ASN A 146 -10.59 -7.15 3.61
N ALA A 147 -9.91 -6.11 3.11
CA ALA A 147 -9.71 -4.88 3.87
C ALA A 147 -11.03 -4.15 4.13
N PHE A 148 -11.94 -4.10 3.16
CA PHE A 148 -13.26 -3.50 3.34
C PHE A 148 -14.15 -4.28 4.31
N VAL A 149 -14.17 -5.59 4.25
CA VAL A 149 -14.90 -6.42 5.23
C VAL A 149 -14.48 -6.06 6.66
N LYS A 150 -13.18 -5.88 6.91
CA LYS A 150 -12.68 -5.47 8.23
C LYS A 150 -13.09 -4.05 8.64
N ILE A 151 -13.14 -3.13 7.67
CA ILE A 151 -13.59 -1.75 7.91
C ILE A 151 -15.08 -1.75 8.29
N GLU A 152 -15.91 -2.46 7.53
CA GLU A 152 -17.36 -2.55 7.76
C GLU A 152 -17.70 -3.23 9.11
N GLN A 153 -16.88 -4.19 9.54
CA GLN A 153 -17.03 -4.85 10.83
C GLN A 153 -16.47 -4.04 12.01
N ASN A 154 -15.95 -2.82 11.78
CA ASN A 154 -15.22 -2.03 12.79
C ASN A 154 -14.12 -2.81 13.50
N SER A 155 -13.50 -3.77 12.80
CA SER A 155 -12.51 -4.71 13.36
C SER A 155 -11.06 -4.22 13.18
N ILE A 156 -10.85 -2.91 12.96
CA ILE A 156 -9.53 -2.31 12.81
C ILE A 156 -8.98 -2.04 14.21
N VAL A 157 -7.99 -2.82 14.63
CA VAL A 157 -7.38 -2.71 15.96
C VAL A 157 -6.40 -1.52 16.03
N SER A 158 -5.72 -1.19 14.93
CA SER A 158 -4.77 -0.08 14.88
C SER A 158 -4.67 0.50 13.45
N SER A 159 -4.31 1.78 13.36
CA SER A 159 -4.10 2.49 12.11
C SER A 159 -2.72 3.15 12.12
N TRP A 160 -2.12 3.36 10.94
CA TRP A 160 -0.88 4.13 10.84
C TRP A 160 -0.99 5.55 11.42
N LYS A 161 -2.21 6.10 11.53
CA LYS A 161 -2.48 7.39 12.19
C LYS A 161 -2.20 7.36 13.68
N ASP A 162 -2.29 6.19 14.31
CA ASP A 162 -2.08 6.04 15.76
C ASP A 162 -0.62 6.32 16.15
N SER A 163 0.33 6.10 15.23
CA SER A 163 1.74 6.41 15.45
C SER A 163 2.05 7.91 15.59
N PHE A 164 1.17 8.79 15.06
CA PHE A 164 1.34 10.24 15.18
C PHE A 164 0.79 10.80 16.49
N ILE A 165 -0.19 10.13 17.09
CA ILE A 165 -0.77 10.56 18.38
C ILE A 165 0.24 10.36 19.50
N SER A 166 1.00 9.27 19.50
CA SER A 166 2.05 8.98 20.48
C SER A 166 3.17 10.04 20.46
N SER A 167 3.60 10.46 19.26
CA SER A 167 4.66 11.48 19.11
C SER A 167 4.21 12.89 19.46
N ALA A 168 2.92 13.20 19.34
CA ALA A 168 2.37 14.49 19.77
C ALA A 168 2.29 14.61 21.31
N LEU A 169 1.95 13.52 21.99
CA LEU A 169 1.87 13.48 23.45
C LEU A 169 3.25 13.54 24.13
N GLU A 170 4.33 13.06 23.47
CA GLU A 170 5.69 13.18 23.99
C GLU A 170 6.25 14.60 23.90
N ASN A 171 5.79 15.41 22.94
CA ASN A 171 6.26 16.80 22.79
C ASN A 171 5.56 17.80 23.72
N ASP A 172 4.45 17.43 24.35
CA ASP A 172 3.74 18.29 25.34
C ASP A 172 4.20 18.04 26.79
N LEU A 173 5.20 17.19 27.01
CA LEU A 173 5.74 16.82 28.33
C LEU A 173 7.16 17.39 28.59
N HIS A 174 7.64 18.37 27.77
CA HIS A 174 8.92 19.03 27.97
C HIS A 174 8.77 20.55 28.00
#